data_e201dc4c9db6de3d1c47e118a043754a
#
_entry.id   e201dc4c9db6de3d1c47e118a043754a
#
_cell.length_a   1.000
_cell.length_b   1.000
_cell.length_c   1.000
_cell.angle_alpha   90.00
_cell.angle_beta   90.00
_cell.angle_gamma   90.00
#
_symmetry.space_group_name_H-M   'P 1'
#
loop_
_entity.id
_entity.type
_entity.pdbx_description
1 polymer ?
#
loop_
_entity_poly.entity_id
_entity_poly.type
_entity_poly.pdbx_seq_one_letter_code
_entity_poly.pdbx_strand_id
1 'polypeptide(L)'
;MERVKKFFESDAPVKWIFYGDSITHGALHTFGQRDYVELFSERVRFELARTMDIIITTAISGDNSRGLLNSFDWRVAQFKPDVVFLMIGMNDCNADNDIEFDEFESNLSELAAKIGDLGAVPVFQTTCPILPGQAPERFPHFDSYMDAIRKVASDRKLPLIDHAQYWKDHADSHFYWMNNAFHPNADGHRAFAQLIYRCLDIYDENSHSCRFHIP
;
A
#
# COMPACT_ATOMS: atom_id res chain seq x y z
N MET A 1 5.04 3.45 13.31
CA MET A 1 3.55 3.46 13.24
C MET A 1 2.88 4.43 14.22
N GLU A 2 3.47 4.67 15.39
CA GLU A 2 2.89 5.50 16.48
C GLU A 2 2.43 6.92 16.04
N ARG A 3 3.19 7.57 15.13
CA ARG A 3 2.78 8.90 14.63
C ARG A 3 1.46 8.85 13.85
N VAL A 4 1.18 7.76 13.14
CA VAL A 4 -0.07 7.57 12.38
C VAL A 4 -1.23 7.24 13.31
N LYS A 5 -1.00 6.40 14.34
CA LYS A 5 -2.03 6.04 15.33
C LYS A 5 -2.59 7.27 16.05
N LYS A 6 -1.76 8.27 16.32
CA LYS A 6 -2.18 9.52 16.99
C LYS A 6 -3.26 10.29 16.24
N PHE A 7 -3.40 10.10 14.93
CA PHE A 7 -4.50 10.71 14.20
C PHE A 7 -5.88 10.16 14.60
N PHE A 8 -5.94 8.94 15.16
CA PHE A 8 -7.17 8.35 15.68
C PHE A 8 -7.48 8.76 17.12
N GLU A 9 -6.54 9.41 17.83
CA GLU A 9 -6.74 9.92 19.18
C GLU A 9 -7.42 11.32 19.21
N SER A 10 -7.62 11.94 18.05
CA SER A 10 -8.15 13.28 17.87
C SER A 10 -9.30 13.28 16.88
N ASP A 11 -10.29 14.17 17.08
CA ASP A 11 -11.40 14.37 16.14
C ASP A 11 -11.04 15.28 14.94
N ALA A 12 -9.82 15.80 14.89
CA ALA A 12 -9.37 16.63 13.78
C ALA A 12 -9.43 15.85 12.46
N PRO A 13 -9.99 16.42 11.37
CA PRO A 13 -10.06 15.77 10.07
C PRO A 13 -8.66 15.44 9.53
N VAL A 14 -8.52 14.29 8.91
CA VAL A 14 -7.26 13.79 8.33
C VAL A 14 -7.44 13.54 6.83
N LYS A 15 -6.45 13.91 6.05
CA LYS A 15 -6.35 13.58 4.61
C LYS A 15 -5.37 12.44 4.41
N TRP A 16 -5.91 11.31 3.99
CA TRP A 16 -5.20 10.07 3.71
C TRP A 16 -5.06 9.90 2.21
N ILE A 17 -3.84 9.76 1.71
CA ILE A 17 -3.59 9.43 0.32
C ILE A 17 -3.05 8.01 0.22
N PHE A 18 -3.61 7.24 -0.72
CA PHE A 18 -3.08 5.94 -1.15
C PHE A 18 -2.46 6.10 -2.53
N TYR A 19 -1.14 5.97 -2.59
CA TYR A 19 -0.29 6.27 -3.73
C TYR A 19 0.46 5.03 -4.18
N GLY A 20 0.37 4.68 -5.46
CA GLY A 20 0.95 3.44 -5.95
C GLY A 20 0.56 3.11 -7.38
N ASP A 21 0.63 1.82 -7.68
CA ASP A 21 0.36 1.22 -8.99
C ASP A 21 -1.01 0.51 -9.07
N SER A 22 -1.13 -0.50 -9.95
CA SER A 22 -2.35 -1.27 -10.18
C SER A 22 -2.85 -2.04 -8.95
N ILE A 23 -1.96 -2.42 -8.04
CA ILE A 23 -2.33 -3.15 -6.82
C ILE A 23 -3.11 -2.22 -5.89
N THR A 24 -2.67 -0.99 -5.72
CA THR A 24 -3.41 0.02 -4.95
C THR A 24 -4.64 0.53 -5.69
N HIS A 25 -4.57 0.66 -7.02
CA HIS A 25 -5.69 1.10 -7.84
C HIS A 25 -6.88 0.13 -7.80
N GLY A 26 -6.65 -1.18 -7.71
CA GLY A 26 -7.68 -2.22 -7.55
C GLY A 26 -8.66 -2.39 -8.72
N ALA A 27 -8.63 -1.52 -9.71
CA ALA A 27 -9.70 -1.28 -10.68
C ALA A 27 -10.15 -2.47 -11.52
N LEU A 28 -9.25 -3.40 -11.84
CA LEU A 28 -9.55 -4.51 -12.77
C LEU A 28 -9.58 -5.88 -12.10
N HIS A 29 -8.94 -6.05 -10.95
CA HIS A 29 -8.63 -7.36 -10.41
C HIS A 29 -9.56 -7.79 -9.27
N THR A 30 -10.39 -6.87 -8.77
CA THR A 30 -11.41 -7.14 -7.75
C THR A 30 -12.76 -7.59 -8.32
N PHE A 31 -12.93 -7.60 -9.64
CA PHE A 31 -14.20 -7.87 -10.32
C PHE A 31 -15.36 -6.96 -9.83
N GLY A 32 -15.07 -5.68 -9.57
CA GLY A 32 -16.05 -4.70 -9.11
C GLY A 32 -16.38 -4.80 -7.61
N GLN A 33 -15.68 -5.66 -6.86
CA GLN A 33 -15.72 -5.63 -5.40
C GLN A 33 -14.77 -4.57 -4.86
N ARG A 34 -14.96 -4.18 -3.60
CA ARG A 34 -14.16 -3.15 -2.94
C ARG A 34 -12.68 -3.53 -2.86
N ASP A 35 -11.83 -2.57 -3.23
CA ASP A 35 -10.40 -2.63 -2.97
C ASP A 35 -10.07 -2.29 -1.50
N TYR A 36 -8.80 -2.38 -1.11
CA TYR A 36 -8.40 -2.16 0.27
C TYR A 36 -8.48 -0.69 0.72
N VAL A 37 -8.44 0.26 -0.22
CA VAL A 37 -8.61 1.69 0.07
C VAL A 37 -10.08 2.01 0.36
N GLU A 38 -11.00 1.42 -0.42
CA GLU A 38 -12.43 1.51 -0.17
C GLU A 38 -12.82 0.87 1.17
N LEU A 39 -12.23 -0.29 1.49
CA LEU A 39 -12.40 -0.95 2.78
C LEU A 39 -11.86 -0.09 3.94
N PHE A 40 -10.69 0.53 3.76
CA PHE A 40 -10.14 1.48 4.72
C PHE A 40 -11.07 2.69 4.91
N SER A 41 -11.60 3.22 3.81
CA SER A 41 -12.56 4.33 3.86
C SER A 41 -13.83 3.96 4.66
N GLU A 42 -14.37 2.76 4.44
CA GLU A 42 -15.53 2.27 5.20
C GLU A 42 -15.20 2.17 6.70
N ARG A 43 -14.06 1.56 7.04
CA ARG A 43 -13.63 1.43 8.44
C ARG A 43 -13.48 2.79 9.11
N VAL A 44 -12.77 3.71 8.50
CA VAL A 44 -12.45 5.01 9.09
C VAL A 44 -13.68 5.92 9.14
N ARG A 45 -14.35 6.12 8.00
CA ARG A 45 -15.40 7.12 7.90
C ARG A 45 -16.73 6.66 8.49
N PHE A 46 -17.07 5.39 8.31
CA PHE A 46 -18.36 4.85 8.73
C PHE A 46 -18.28 4.19 10.11
N GLU A 47 -17.40 3.20 10.31
CA GLU A 47 -17.40 2.43 11.56
C GLU A 47 -16.72 3.17 12.73
N LEU A 48 -15.67 3.96 12.44
CA LEU A 48 -15.04 4.84 13.44
C LEU A 48 -15.65 6.25 13.50
N ALA A 49 -16.74 6.48 12.74
CA ALA A 49 -17.47 7.74 12.68
C ALA A 49 -16.62 8.99 12.33
N ARG A 50 -15.45 8.81 11.67
CA ARG A 50 -14.59 9.91 11.24
C ARG A 50 -15.06 10.48 9.89
N THR A 51 -16.28 11.00 9.86
CA THR A 51 -17.00 11.40 8.63
C THR A 51 -16.36 12.58 7.90
N MET A 52 -15.50 13.34 8.57
CA MET A 52 -14.78 14.48 7.99
C MET A 52 -13.41 14.09 7.41
N ASP A 53 -12.94 12.86 7.62
CA ASP A 53 -11.71 12.38 7.02
C ASP A 53 -11.87 12.23 5.50
N ILE A 54 -10.84 12.60 4.77
CA ILE A 54 -10.80 12.50 3.30
C ILE A 54 -9.83 11.38 2.93
N ILE A 55 -10.34 10.33 2.30
CA ILE A 55 -9.54 9.21 1.80
C ILE A 55 -9.50 9.30 0.27
N ILE A 56 -8.30 9.37 -0.29
CA ILE A 56 -8.08 9.56 -1.72
C ILE A 56 -7.15 8.46 -2.23
N THR A 57 -7.56 7.69 -3.24
CA THR A 57 -6.63 6.91 -4.04
C THR A 57 -6.17 7.73 -5.24
N THR A 58 -4.86 7.82 -5.41
CA THR A 58 -4.23 8.45 -6.57
C THR A 58 -3.33 7.46 -7.32
N ALA A 59 -3.52 6.18 -7.04
CA ALA A 59 -2.80 5.08 -7.69
C ALA A 59 -3.20 4.96 -9.17
N ILE A 60 -2.24 4.62 -10.03
CA ILE A 60 -2.45 4.43 -11.48
C ILE A 60 -1.83 3.10 -11.89
N SER A 61 -2.62 2.27 -12.58
CA SER A 61 -2.16 0.98 -13.08
C SER A 61 -0.97 1.11 -14.03
N GLY A 62 0.03 0.25 -13.87
CA GLY A 62 1.24 0.22 -14.68
C GLY A 62 2.34 1.17 -14.22
N ASP A 63 2.11 1.95 -13.16
CA ASP A 63 3.08 2.93 -12.68
C ASP A 63 4.27 2.27 -11.94
N ASN A 64 5.38 2.99 -11.88
CA ASN A 64 6.60 2.61 -11.19
C ASN A 64 7.13 3.79 -10.37
N SER A 65 8.21 3.60 -9.63
CA SER A 65 8.75 4.63 -8.73
C SER A 65 9.15 5.93 -9.45
N ARG A 66 9.66 5.85 -10.69
CA ARG A 66 9.99 7.03 -11.53
C ARG A 66 8.71 7.78 -11.93
N GLY A 67 7.66 7.08 -12.32
CA GLY A 67 6.35 7.66 -12.64
C GLY A 67 5.71 8.34 -11.43
N LEU A 68 5.85 7.74 -10.23
CA LEU A 68 5.41 8.38 -8.98
C LEU A 68 6.15 9.70 -8.75
N LEU A 69 7.47 9.76 -8.87
CA LEU A 69 8.22 11.01 -8.71
C LEU A 69 7.79 12.07 -9.72
N ASN A 70 7.63 11.69 -10.99
CA ASN A 70 7.25 12.61 -12.06
C ASN A 70 5.85 13.23 -11.87
N SER A 71 4.95 12.51 -11.22
CA SER A 71 3.56 12.91 -11.03
C SER A 71 3.23 13.37 -9.61
N PHE A 72 4.24 13.48 -8.73
CA PHE A 72 4.08 13.73 -7.30
C PHE A 72 3.24 14.96 -6.99
N ASP A 73 3.47 16.06 -7.68
CA ASP A 73 2.81 17.33 -7.36
C ASP A 73 1.30 17.28 -7.55
N TRP A 74 0.84 16.72 -8.68
CA TRP A 74 -0.59 16.65 -8.96
C TRP A 74 -1.30 15.45 -8.32
N ARG A 75 -0.55 14.39 -7.95
CA ARG A 75 -1.14 13.19 -7.31
C ARG A 75 -1.05 13.22 -5.79
N VAL A 76 -0.13 13.99 -5.21
CA VAL A 76 0.08 14.04 -3.76
C VAL A 76 0.09 15.48 -3.24
N ALA A 77 1.02 16.33 -3.70
CA ALA A 77 1.28 17.61 -3.06
C ALA A 77 0.09 18.58 -3.12
N GLN A 78 -0.66 18.60 -4.22
CA GLN A 78 -1.84 19.47 -4.36
C GLN A 78 -2.92 19.23 -3.29
N PHE A 79 -3.01 18.00 -2.76
CA PHE A 79 -4.02 17.66 -1.75
C PHE A 79 -3.61 18.03 -0.33
N LYS A 80 -2.31 18.36 -0.12
CA LYS A 80 -1.76 18.68 1.22
C LYS A 80 -2.16 17.60 2.23
N PRO A 81 -1.72 16.34 2.05
CA PRO A 81 -2.10 15.21 2.91
C PRO A 81 -1.48 15.31 4.30
N ASP A 82 -2.09 14.59 5.24
CA ASP A 82 -1.51 14.33 6.56
C ASP A 82 -0.76 12.98 6.59
N VAL A 83 -1.24 12.02 5.81
CA VAL A 83 -0.64 10.67 5.69
C VAL A 83 -0.65 10.23 4.23
N VAL A 84 0.46 9.65 3.78
CA VAL A 84 0.57 9.02 2.45
C VAL A 84 0.98 7.57 2.62
N PHE A 85 0.08 6.65 2.27
CA PHE A 85 0.39 5.23 2.13
C PHE A 85 0.99 5.01 0.74
N LEU A 86 2.25 4.56 0.70
CA LEU A 86 3.01 4.34 -0.53
C LEU A 86 3.22 2.83 -0.75
N MET A 87 2.63 2.28 -1.81
CA MET A 87 2.85 0.90 -2.25
C MET A 87 3.33 0.90 -3.70
N ILE A 88 4.57 0.48 -3.93
CA ILE A 88 5.21 0.43 -5.26
C ILE A 88 6.30 -0.64 -5.26
N GLY A 89 6.76 -1.05 -6.44
CA GLY A 89 7.86 -2.00 -6.59
C GLY A 89 7.52 -3.21 -7.47
N MET A 90 6.23 -3.51 -7.70
CA MET A 90 5.83 -4.63 -8.55
C MET A 90 6.20 -4.41 -10.02
N ASN A 91 6.10 -3.18 -10.51
CA ASN A 91 6.52 -2.82 -11.86
C ASN A 91 8.01 -2.47 -11.93
N ASP A 92 8.59 -1.99 -10.84
CA ASP A 92 10.02 -1.70 -10.76
C ASP A 92 10.87 -2.98 -10.83
N CYS A 93 10.43 -4.06 -10.20
CA CYS A 93 11.13 -5.35 -10.25
C CYS A 93 10.96 -6.12 -11.58
N ASN A 94 10.20 -5.57 -12.54
CA ASN A 94 10.07 -6.15 -13.87
C ASN A 94 11.30 -5.83 -14.71
N ALA A 95 12.06 -6.87 -15.08
CA ALA A 95 13.27 -6.74 -15.91
C ALA A 95 13.04 -6.10 -17.30
N ASP A 96 11.78 -6.11 -17.78
CA ASP A 96 11.41 -5.44 -19.02
C ASP A 96 11.19 -3.92 -18.84
N ASN A 97 11.10 -3.45 -17.60
CA ASN A 97 10.99 -2.03 -17.25
C ASN A 97 12.38 -1.49 -16.90
N ASP A 98 12.78 -0.41 -17.53
CA ASP A 98 14.08 0.22 -17.38
C ASP A 98 14.20 0.99 -16.04
N ILE A 99 14.03 0.27 -14.90
CA ILE A 99 14.25 0.78 -13.54
C ILE A 99 15.32 -0.09 -12.87
N GLU A 100 16.51 0.43 -12.80
CA GLU A 100 17.61 -0.25 -12.13
C GLU A 100 17.40 -0.27 -10.60
N PHE A 101 17.95 -1.29 -9.92
CA PHE A 101 17.77 -1.46 -8.48
C PHE A 101 18.22 -0.25 -7.65
N ASP A 102 19.38 0.34 -7.98
CA ASP A 102 19.90 1.53 -7.28
C ASP A 102 19.02 2.76 -7.52
N GLU A 103 18.44 2.88 -8.71
CA GLU A 103 17.47 3.92 -9.01
C GLU A 103 16.21 3.75 -8.17
N PHE A 104 15.70 2.52 -8.03
CA PHE A 104 14.54 2.23 -7.19
C PHE A 104 14.77 2.66 -5.72
N GLU A 105 15.90 2.28 -5.11
CA GLU A 105 16.25 2.73 -3.75
C GLU A 105 16.32 4.27 -3.65
N SER A 106 16.92 4.92 -4.65
CA SER A 106 17.00 6.38 -4.72
C SER A 106 15.62 7.01 -4.80
N ASN A 107 14.76 6.49 -5.69
CA ASN A 107 13.39 6.99 -5.89
C ASN A 107 12.55 6.84 -4.62
N LEU A 108 12.63 5.70 -3.92
CA LEU A 108 11.95 5.51 -2.63
C LEU A 108 12.41 6.55 -1.60
N SER A 109 13.72 6.80 -1.55
CA SER A 109 14.31 7.77 -0.64
C SER A 109 13.85 9.19 -0.94
N GLU A 110 13.75 9.56 -2.20
CA GLU A 110 13.26 10.87 -2.65
C GLU A 110 11.75 11.01 -2.37
N LEU A 111 10.93 9.99 -2.67
CA LEU A 111 9.50 9.99 -2.36
C LEU A 111 9.26 10.19 -0.85
N ALA A 112 10.03 9.50 0.00
CA ALA A 112 9.94 9.68 1.44
C ALA A 112 10.26 11.13 1.88
N ALA A 113 11.30 11.73 1.29
CA ALA A 113 11.68 13.12 1.58
C ALA A 113 10.58 14.09 1.11
N LYS A 114 10.11 13.98 -0.13
CA LYS A 114 9.06 14.84 -0.69
C LYS A 114 7.77 14.78 0.13
N ILE A 115 7.35 13.58 0.58
CA ILE A 115 6.18 13.44 1.45
C ILE A 115 6.43 14.11 2.81
N GLY A 116 7.61 13.90 3.39
CA GLY A 116 8.00 14.54 4.66
C GLY A 116 8.06 16.06 4.61
N ASP A 117 8.53 16.62 3.50
CA ASP A 117 8.63 18.06 3.26
C ASP A 117 7.24 18.75 3.20
N LEU A 118 6.19 18.00 2.85
CA LEU A 118 4.80 18.47 2.98
C LEU A 118 4.30 18.49 4.43
N GLY A 119 5.06 17.98 5.40
CA GLY A 119 4.63 17.74 6.78
C GLY A 119 3.84 16.45 6.97
N ALA A 120 3.60 15.69 5.91
CA ALA A 120 2.87 14.45 5.92
C ALA A 120 3.70 13.28 6.50
N VAL A 121 3.02 12.22 6.94
CA VAL A 121 3.68 10.98 7.37
C VAL A 121 3.72 10.00 6.20
N PRO A 122 4.90 9.65 5.65
CA PRO A 122 5.00 8.55 4.70
C PRO A 122 4.86 7.22 5.44
N VAL A 123 3.93 6.38 4.97
CA VAL A 123 3.75 4.98 5.41
C VAL A 123 4.10 4.09 4.24
N PHE A 124 5.23 3.39 4.34
CA PHE A 124 5.65 2.48 3.29
C PHE A 124 4.92 1.15 3.40
N GLN A 125 4.65 0.55 2.25
CA GLN A 125 4.03 -0.77 2.15
C GLN A 125 4.83 -1.62 1.16
N THR A 126 5.14 -2.86 1.54
CA THR A 126 5.53 -3.87 0.54
C THR A 126 4.28 -4.35 -0.20
N THR A 127 4.46 -4.95 -1.37
CA THR A 127 3.31 -5.48 -2.14
C THR A 127 3.03 -6.96 -1.81
N CYS A 128 1.96 -7.55 -2.40
CA CYS A 128 1.75 -8.99 -2.34
C CYS A 128 2.84 -9.73 -3.13
N PRO A 129 3.26 -10.94 -2.70
CA PRO A 129 4.20 -11.75 -3.45
C PRO A 129 3.63 -12.24 -4.78
N ILE A 130 4.53 -12.54 -5.71
CA ILE A 130 4.21 -13.16 -6.99
C ILE A 130 3.92 -14.65 -6.76
N LEU A 131 2.91 -15.20 -7.45
CA LEU A 131 2.63 -16.64 -7.41
C LEU A 131 3.85 -17.45 -7.88
N PRO A 132 4.24 -18.50 -7.15
CA PRO A 132 5.42 -19.29 -7.46
C PRO A 132 5.43 -19.79 -8.91
N GLY A 133 6.56 -19.57 -9.60
CA GLY A 133 6.77 -20.01 -10.98
C GLY A 133 6.06 -19.17 -12.04
N GLN A 134 5.44 -18.06 -11.66
CA GLN A 134 4.78 -17.15 -12.58
C GLN A 134 5.56 -15.82 -12.71
N ALA A 135 5.25 -15.04 -13.75
CA ALA A 135 5.90 -13.75 -14.04
C ALA A 135 7.44 -13.83 -13.99
N PRO A 136 8.07 -14.61 -14.88
CA PRO A 136 9.52 -14.86 -14.86
C PRO A 136 10.36 -13.59 -15.01
N GLU A 137 9.78 -12.53 -15.56
CA GLU A 137 10.40 -11.21 -15.72
C GLU A 137 10.46 -10.40 -14.41
N ARG A 138 9.72 -10.83 -13.37
CA ARG A 138 9.63 -10.16 -12.05
C ARG A 138 10.11 -11.06 -10.92
N PHE A 139 9.69 -12.32 -10.95
CA PHE A 139 9.87 -13.25 -9.84
C PHE A 139 11.29 -13.32 -9.28
N PRO A 140 12.38 -13.38 -10.11
CA PRO A 140 13.75 -13.44 -9.61
C PRO A 140 14.20 -12.19 -8.84
N HIS A 141 13.57 -11.05 -9.10
CA HIS A 141 13.96 -9.74 -8.56
C HIS A 141 13.09 -9.29 -7.40
N PHE A 142 11.89 -9.85 -7.27
CA PHE A 142 10.85 -9.40 -6.35
C PHE A 142 11.35 -9.23 -4.91
N ASP A 143 11.98 -10.26 -4.34
CA ASP A 143 12.39 -10.22 -2.93
C ASP A 143 13.40 -9.11 -2.66
N SER A 144 14.37 -8.87 -3.58
CA SER A 144 15.34 -7.78 -3.41
C SER A 144 14.70 -6.39 -3.43
N TYR A 145 13.68 -6.17 -4.29
CA TYR A 145 12.94 -4.91 -4.32
C TYR A 145 12.09 -4.70 -3.06
N MET A 146 11.50 -5.77 -2.51
CA MET A 146 10.80 -5.69 -1.21
C MET A 146 11.78 -5.41 -0.06
N ASP A 147 12.98 -5.98 -0.10
CA ASP A 147 14.02 -5.70 0.89
C ASP A 147 14.53 -4.26 0.80
N ALA A 148 14.59 -3.66 -0.40
CA ALA A 148 14.89 -2.24 -0.57
C ALA A 148 13.84 -1.34 0.11
N ILE A 149 12.55 -1.67 -0.01
CA ILE A 149 11.48 -0.95 0.70
C ILE A 149 11.68 -1.04 2.22
N ARG A 150 11.95 -2.23 2.76
CA ARG A 150 12.23 -2.46 4.19
C ARG A 150 13.44 -1.67 4.66
N LYS A 151 14.51 -1.72 3.88
CA LYS A 151 15.77 -1.00 4.16
C LYS A 151 15.56 0.51 4.24
N VAL A 152 14.94 1.11 3.21
CA VAL A 152 14.67 2.55 3.18
C VAL A 152 13.75 2.97 4.32
N ALA A 153 12.71 2.18 4.62
CA ALA A 153 11.82 2.43 5.75
C ALA A 153 12.59 2.39 7.08
N SER A 154 13.47 1.40 7.28
CA SER A 154 14.30 1.27 8.48
C SER A 154 15.29 2.42 8.62
N ASP A 155 16.06 2.73 7.57
CA ASP A 155 17.11 3.75 7.57
C ASP A 155 16.54 5.14 7.89
N ARG A 156 15.34 5.41 7.38
CA ARG A 156 14.62 6.68 7.58
C ARG A 156 13.65 6.67 8.77
N LYS A 157 13.55 5.53 9.49
CA LYS A 157 12.63 5.34 10.62
C LYS A 157 11.17 5.62 10.27
N LEU A 158 10.76 5.16 9.08
CA LEU A 158 9.40 5.31 8.58
C LEU A 158 8.50 4.16 9.05
N PRO A 159 7.20 4.40 9.23
CA PRO A 159 6.22 3.34 9.34
C PRO A 159 6.27 2.41 8.13
N LEU A 160 6.27 1.10 8.38
CA LEU A 160 6.20 0.06 7.35
C LEU A 160 5.04 -0.88 7.64
N ILE A 161 4.28 -1.23 6.60
CA ILE A 161 3.31 -2.32 6.60
C ILE A 161 3.83 -3.39 5.64
N ASP A 162 4.24 -4.52 6.19
CA ASP A 162 4.92 -5.56 5.42
C ASP A 162 3.95 -6.63 4.91
N HIS A 163 3.26 -6.31 3.82
CA HIS A 163 2.31 -7.23 3.19
C HIS A 163 3.01 -8.47 2.61
N ALA A 164 4.21 -8.32 2.04
CA ALA A 164 4.95 -9.46 1.50
C ALA A 164 5.25 -10.51 2.59
N GLN A 165 5.61 -10.06 3.80
CA GLN A 165 5.81 -10.98 4.92
C GLN A 165 4.49 -11.58 5.38
N TYR A 166 3.43 -10.76 5.49
CA TYR A 166 2.10 -11.26 5.87
C TYR A 166 1.58 -12.36 4.95
N TRP A 167 1.77 -12.23 3.62
CA TRP A 167 1.43 -13.29 2.66
C TRP A 167 2.27 -14.54 2.84
N LYS A 168 3.59 -14.39 3.10
CA LYS A 168 4.49 -15.52 3.38
C LYS A 168 4.04 -16.30 4.63
N ASP A 169 3.57 -15.59 5.66
CA ASP A 169 3.05 -16.20 6.88
C ASP A 169 1.70 -16.91 6.67
N HIS A 170 1.00 -16.62 5.56
CA HIS A 170 -0.27 -17.21 5.14
C HIS A 170 -0.13 -17.93 3.78
N ALA A 171 0.94 -18.67 3.58
CA ALA A 171 1.29 -19.28 2.29
C ALA A 171 0.18 -20.18 1.73
N ASP A 172 -0.59 -20.86 2.58
CA ASP A 172 -1.72 -21.72 2.19
C ASP A 172 -2.86 -20.93 1.54
N SER A 173 -3.01 -19.67 1.88
CA SER A 173 -4.03 -18.76 1.34
C SER A 173 -3.57 -17.97 0.12
N HIS A 174 -2.27 -17.92 -0.15
CA HIS A 174 -1.68 -17.05 -1.18
C HIS A 174 -2.38 -17.19 -2.53
N PHE A 175 -2.57 -18.41 -3.02
CA PHE A 175 -3.24 -18.67 -4.31
C PHE A 175 -4.68 -18.15 -4.34
N TYR A 176 -5.42 -18.31 -3.26
CA TYR A 176 -6.83 -17.89 -3.16
C TYR A 176 -6.99 -16.37 -3.09
N TRP A 177 -5.93 -15.65 -2.66
CA TRP A 177 -5.95 -14.19 -2.58
C TRP A 177 -5.56 -13.49 -3.88
N MET A 178 -5.18 -14.25 -4.91
CA MET A 178 -4.68 -13.70 -6.17
C MET A 178 -5.70 -13.84 -7.31
N ASN A 179 -5.77 -12.79 -8.14
CA ASN A 179 -6.50 -12.81 -9.39
C ASN A 179 -5.64 -13.39 -10.52
N ASN A 180 -4.35 -13.03 -10.53
CA ASN A 180 -3.35 -13.51 -11.48
C ASN A 180 -1.98 -13.61 -10.81
N ALA A 181 -0.91 -13.72 -11.59
CA ALA A 181 0.45 -13.91 -11.10
C ALA A 181 0.88 -12.95 -9.99
N PHE A 182 0.47 -11.68 -10.03
CA PHE A 182 0.94 -10.61 -9.14
C PHE A 182 -0.11 -9.56 -8.78
N HIS A 183 -1.38 -9.76 -9.14
CA HIS A 183 -2.46 -8.88 -8.66
C HIS A 183 -3.37 -9.62 -7.70
N PRO A 184 -3.68 -9.04 -6.54
CA PRO A 184 -4.64 -9.60 -5.61
C PRO A 184 -6.07 -9.51 -6.18
N ASN A 185 -6.91 -10.47 -5.79
CA ASN A 185 -8.36 -10.38 -5.97
C ASN A 185 -9.02 -9.68 -4.77
N ALA A 186 -10.35 -9.70 -4.70
CA ALA A 186 -11.08 -9.06 -3.60
C ALA A 186 -10.71 -9.61 -2.21
N ASP A 187 -10.39 -10.90 -2.10
CA ASP A 187 -9.97 -11.49 -0.82
C ASP A 187 -8.56 -11.05 -0.44
N GLY A 188 -7.64 -10.94 -1.41
CA GLY A 188 -6.33 -10.34 -1.18
C GLY A 188 -6.42 -8.87 -0.75
N HIS A 189 -7.36 -8.09 -1.32
CA HIS A 189 -7.61 -6.73 -0.87
C HIS A 189 -8.17 -6.67 0.56
N ARG A 190 -8.99 -7.64 0.98
CA ARG A 190 -9.42 -7.78 2.38
C ARG A 190 -8.24 -8.09 3.30
N ALA A 191 -7.32 -8.96 2.85
CA ALA A 191 -6.10 -9.27 3.60
C ALA A 191 -5.22 -8.02 3.79
N PHE A 192 -5.04 -7.18 2.75
CA PHE A 192 -4.38 -5.88 2.88
C PHE A 192 -5.05 -4.99 3.93
N ALA A 193 -6.37 -4.80 3.82
CA ALA A 193 -7.13 -3.96 4.74
C ALA A 193 -6.99 -4.42 6.19
N GLN A 194 -7.14 -5.73 6.45
CA GLN A 194 -7.01 -6.27 7.81
C GLN A 194 -5.62 -6.07 8.41
N LEU A 195 -4.55 -6.23 7.62
CA LEU A 195 -3.19 -5.95 8.10
C LEU A 195 -3.02 -4.46 8.44
N ILE A 196 -3.52 -3.56 7.58
CA ILE A 196 -3.51 -2.11 7.85
C ILE A 196 -4.24 -1.81 9.16
N TYR A 197 -5.43 -2.37 9.39
CA TYR A 197 -6.19 -2.14 10.62
C TYR A 197 -5.44 -2.61 11.87
N ARG A 198 -4.77 -3.77 11.80
CA ARG A 198 -3.94 -4.29 12.91
C ARG A 198 -2.74 -3.41 13.18
N CYS A 199 -2.04 -2.96 12.13
CA CYS A 199 -0.89 -2.07 12.27
C CYS A 199 -1.26 -0.71 12.86
N LEU A 200 -2.50 -0.23 12.63
CA LEU A 200 -3.00 1.05 13.11
C LEU A 200 -3.76 0.95 14.45
N ASP A 201 -3.89 -0.23 15.03
CA ASP A 201 -4.69 -0.51 16.25
C ASP A 201 -6.19 -0.14 16.10
N ILE A 202 -6.70 -0.21 14.89
CA ILE A 202 -8.12 0.03 14.60
C ILE A 202 -8.89 -1.25 14.21
N TYR A 203 -8.28 -2.42 14.38
CA TYR A 203 -8.95 -3.70 14.17
C TYR A 203 -9.91 -3.97 15.31
N ASP A 204 -11.15 -4.34 14.97
CA ASP A 204 -12.20 -4.74 15.92
C ASP A 204 -12.92 -5.97 15.37
N GLU A 205 -12.81 -7.09 16.06
CA GLU A 205 -13.43 -8.36 15.66
C GLU A 205 -14.98 -8.30 15.55
N ASN A 206 -15.61 -7.30 16.18
CA ASN A 206 -17.06 -7.09 16.12
C ASN A 206 -17.48 -6.18 14.95
N SER A 207 -16.53 -5.51 14.32
CA SER A 207 -16.78 -4.59 13.22
C SER A 207 -17.02 -5.34 11.91
N HIS A 208 -17.94 -4.84 11.08
CA HIS A 208 -18.27 -5.44 9.79
C HIS A 208 -17.05 -5.50 8.85
N SER A 209 -16.29 -4.41 8.72
CA SER A 209 -15.12 -4.37 7.82
C SER A 209 -13.93 -5.21 8.30
N CYS A 210 -13.89 -5.61 9.59
CA CYS A 210 -12.85 -6.46 10.15
C CYS A 210 -13.22 -7.96 10.17
N ARG A 211 -14.51 -8.31 10.07
CA ARG A 211 -15.01 -9.69 10.07
C ARG A 211 -15.11 -10.33 8.69
N PHE A 212 -14.60 -9.69 7.66
CA PHE A 212 -14.59 -10.33 6.35
C PHE A 212 -13.89 -11.68 6.42
N HIS A 213 -14.55 -12.72 5.92
CA HIS A 213 -13.91 -13.99 5.72
C HIS A 213 -12.81 -13.84 4.66
N ILE A 214 -11.63 -14.31 4.99
CA ILE A 214 -10.51 -14.40 4.07
C ILE A 214 -10.13 -15.87 3.99
N PRO A 215 -10.37 -16.54 2.85
CA PRO A 215 -10.05 -17.94 2.68
C PRO A 215 -8.54 -18.21 2.71
#